data_782152ec46f60073dc4a3f7327670caf
#
_entry.id   782152ec46f60073dc4a3f7327670caf
#
_cell.length_a   1.000
_cell.length_b   1.000
_cell.length_c   1.000
_cell.angle_alpha   90.00
_cell.angle_beta   90.00
_cell.angle_gamma   90.00
#
_symmetry.space_group_name_H-M   'P 1'
#
loop_
_entity.id
_entity.type
_entity.pdbx_description
1 polymer ?
#
loop_
_entity_poly.entity_id
_entity_poly.type
_entity_poly.pdbx_seq_one_letter_code
_entity_poly.pdbx_strand_id
1 'polypeptide(L)'
;TVVRTVEDLRENSGSLGAIGIIGLIWSTSNFFSCIESALNIIYGVNNRHFIFQKAWVLFLMLVALVALTAGTLLVAVALPIIDRWDEAAERTFHVPVTDTWTSVGFSFGVAFFFFLSCYRFLPNVAISTREVWRGAVVAALAFEVSIQVLPNWVGADPGGALISAFAG
;
A
#
# COMPACT_ATOMS: atom_id res chain seq x y z
N THR A 1 -23.99 17.27 -27.47
CA THR A 1 -23.90 15.85 -27.02
C THR A 1 -22.90 15.72 -25.87
N VAL A 2 -21.64 16.15 -26.03
CA VAL A 2 -20.58 16.05 -24.99
C VAL A 2 -20.96 16.81 -23.71
N VAL A 3 -21.48 18.01 -23.83
CA VAL A 3 -21.88 18.86 -22.69
C VAL A 3 -22.98 18.18 -21.85
N ARG A 4 -23.99 17.61 -22.50
CA ARG A 4 -25.04 16.86 -21.81
C ARG A 4 -24.51 15.63 -21.08
N THR A 5 -23.59 14.89 -21.71
CA THR A 5 -22.96 13.74 -21.05
C THR A 5 -22.16 14.14 -19.81
N VAL A 6 -21.50 15.30 -19.85
CA VAL A 6 -20.76 15.84 -18.67
C VAL A 6 -21.73 16.30 -17.58
N GLU A 7 -22.84 16.91 -17.93
CA GLU A 7 -23.90 17.32 -16.99
C GLU A 7 -24.56 16.09 -16.33
N ASP A 8 -24.92 15.06 -17.11
CA ASP A 8 -25.47 13.79 -16.61
C ASP A 8 -24.50 13.05 -15.68
N LEU A 9 -23.19 13.06 -16.00
CA LEU A 9 -22.15 12.50 -15.14
C LEU A 9 -21.99 13.30 -13.84
N ARG A 10 -22.13 14.61 -13.89
CA ARG A 10 -22.04 15.47 -12.71
C ARG A 10 -23.25 15.32 -11.81
N GLU A 11 -24.45 15.19 -12.36
CA GLU A 11 -25.69 14.99 -11.62
C GLU A 11 -25.73 13.62 -10.94
N ASN A 12 -25.16 12.57 -11.60
CA ASN A 12 -25.05 11.22 -11.08
C ASN A 12 -23.71 10.92 -10.37
N SER A 13 -22.85 11.91 -10.17
CA SER A 13 -21.52 11.71 -9.59
C SER A 13 -21.54 11.06 -8.21
N GLY A 14 -22.54 11.38 -7.38
CA GLY A 14 -22.70 10.79 -6.06
C GLY A 14 -23.02 9.29 -6.10
N SER A 15 -23.93 8.88 -6.99
CA SER A 15 -24.32 7.48 -7.15
C SER A 15 -23.21 6.63 -7.80
N LEU A 16 -22.53 7.18 -8.81
CA LEU A 16 -21.37 6.56 -9.44
C LEU A 16 -20.21 6.41 -8.47
N GLY A 17 -19.96 7.44 -7.65
CA GLY A 17 -18.95 7.38 -6.59
C GLY A 17 -19.26 6.30 -5.54
N ALA A 18 -20.53 6.21 -5.10
CA ALA A 18 -20.93 5.17 -4.14
C ALA A 18 -20.76 3.75 -4.70
N ILE A 19 -21.18 3.51 -5.95
CA ILE A 19 -20.98 2.22 -6.63
C ILE A 19 -19.49 1.89 -6.77
N GLY A 20 -18.67 2.91 -7.14
CA GLY A 20 -17.22 2.75 -7.23
C GLY A 20 -16.59 2.36 -5.89
N ILE A 21 -16.97 3.02 -4.80
CA ILE A 21 -16.48 2.71 -3.45
C ILE A 21 -16.89 1.29 -3.02
N ILE A 22 -18.14 0.91 -3.23
CA ILE A 22 -18.64 -0.44 -2.91
C ILE A 22 -17.88 -1.49 -3.72
N GLY A 23 -17.70 -1.27 -5.02
CA GLY A 23 -16.95 -2.16 -5.90
C GLY A 23 -15.49 -2.29 -5.49
N LEU A 24 -14.86 -1.20 -5.06
CA LEU A 24 -13.48 -1.18 -4.59
C LEU A 24 -13.32 -1.94 -3.27
N ILE A 25 -14.22 -1.72 -2.31
CA ILE A 25 -14.23 -2.46 -1.04
C ILE A 25 -14.42 -3.96 -1.28
N TRP A 26 -15.35 -4.32 -2.17
CA TRP A 26 -15.62 -5.72 -2.53
C TRP A 26 -14.40 -6.38 -3.19
N SER A 27 -13.82 -5.73 -4.19
CA SER A 27 -12.65 -6.22 -4.92
C SER A 27 -11.45 -6.39 -4.00
N THR A 28 -11.15 -5.38 -3.18
CA THR A 28 -10.04 -5.41 -2.22
C THR A 28 -10.26 -6.49 -1.17
N SER A 29 -11.48 -6.64 -0.65
CA SER A 29 -11.81 -7.71 0.29
C SER A 29 -11.62 -9.11 -0.32
N ASN A 30 -11.93 -9.31 -1.61
CA ASN A 30 -11.67 -10.56 -2.30
C ASN A 30 -10.17 -10.82 -2.46
N PHE A 31 -9.41 -9.81 -2.84
CA PHE A 31 -7.96 -9.91 -2.98
C PHE A 31 -7.30 -10.35 -1.66
N PHE A 32 -7.59 -9.69 -0.55
CA PHE A 32 -7.03 -10.09 0.75
C PHE A 32 -7.53 -11.45 1.22
N SER A 33 -8.76 -11.85 0.88
CA SER A 33 -9.26 -13.20 1.17
C SER A 33 -8.50 -14.28 0.39
N CYS A 34 -8.08 -13.98 -0.85
CA CYS A 34 -7.21 -14.89 -1.62
C CYS A 34 -5.84 -15.03 -0.96
N ILE A 35 -5.24 -13.91 -0.51
CA ILE A 35 -3.95 -13.95 0.21
C ILE A 35 -4.09 -14.73 1.51
N GLU A 36 -5.13 -14.50 2.30
CA GLU A 36 -5.40 -15.27 3.51
C GLU A 36 -5.48 -16.77 3.23
N SER A 37 -6.25 -17.14 2.19
CA SER A 37 -6.39 -18.54 1.80
C SER A 37 -5.08 -19.17 1.36
N ALA A 38 -4.27 -18.45 0.58
CA ALA A 38 -2.94 -18.91 0.18
C ALA A 38 -2.01 -19.11 1.38
N LEU A 39 -2.00 -18.17 2.33
CA LEU A 39 -1.21 -18.30 3.55
C LEU A 39 -1.70 -19.46 4.42
N ASN A 40 -3.02 -19.65 4.55
CA ASN A 40 -3.58 -20.76 5.30
C ASN A 40 -3.19 -22.14 4.70
N ILE A 41 -3.09 -22.23 3.37
CA ILE A 41 -2.58 -23.42 2.68
C ILE A 41 -1.11 -23.66 3.01
N ILE A 42 -0.28 -22.61 2.98
CA ILE A 42 1.15 -22.71 3.32
C ILE A 42 1.35 -23.17 4.76
N TYR A 43 0.54 -22.69 5.69
CA TYR A 43 0.60 -23.08 7.10
C TYR A 43 -0.19 -24.36 7.44
N GLY A 44 -0.82 -25.00 6.45
CA GLY A 44 -1.60 -26.23 6.64
C GLY A 44 -2.83 -26.08 7.55
N VAL A 45 -3.43 -24.88 7.60
CA VAL A 45 -4.61 -24.59 8.43
C VAL A 45 -5.83 -24.36 7.56
N ASN A 46 -7.01 -24.64 8.15
CA ASN A 46 -8.28 -24.43 7.45
C ASN A 46 -8.61 -22.93 7.37
N ASN A 47 -9.25 -22.54 6.27
CA ASN A 47 -9.78 -21.20 6.11
C ASN A 47 -10.85 -20.91 7.18
N ARG A 48 -10.98 -19.65 7.57
CA ARG A 48 -12.11 -19.18 8.39
C ARG A 48 -13.42 -19.38 7.62
N HIS A 49 -14.53 -19.52 8.35
CA HIS A 49 -15.85 -19.48 7.73
C HIS A 49 -16.01 -18.18 6.92
N PHE A 50 -16.61 -18.26 5.73
CA PHE A 50 -16.68 -17.18 4.74
C PHE A 50 -17.05 -15.81 5.34
N ILE A 51 -18.08 -15.77 6.20
CA ILE A 51 -18.55 -14.52 6.81
C ILE A 51 -17.48 -13.94 7.76
N PHE A 52 -16.87 -14.80 8.60
CA PHE A 52 -15.80 -14.38 9.53
C PHE A 52 -14.53 -13.96 8.79
N GLN A 53 -14.20 -14.63 7.70
CA GLN A 53 -13.09 -14.26 6.82
C GLN A 53 -13.30 -12.85 6.26
N LYS A 54 -14.47 -12.58 5.70
CA LYS A 54 -14.80 -11.25 5.16
C LYS A 54 -14.81 -10.17 6.23
N ALA A 55 -15.40 -10.43 7.38
CA ALA A 55 -15.43 -9.50 8.50
C ALA A 55 -14.01 -9.21 9.03
N TRP A 56 -13.17 -10.23 9.13
CA TRP A 56 -11.77 -10.08 9.57
C TRP A 56 -10.95 -9.24 8.60
N VAL A 57 -11.05 -9.53 7.30
CA VAL A 57 -10.37 -8.76 6.25
C VAL A 57 -10.84 -7.30 6.26
N LEU A 58 -12.14 -7.04 6.35
CA LEU A 58 -12.67 -5.67 6.44
C LEU A 58 -12.17 -4.94 7.70
N PHE A 59 -12.11 -5.64 8.84
CA PHE A 59 -11.54 -5.09 10.06
C PHE A 59 -10.06 -4.71 9.87
N LEU A 60 -9.25 -5.61 9.28
CA LEU A 60 -7.85 -5.32 8.99
C LEU A 60 -7.67 -4.16 8.01
N MET A 61 -8.54 -4.06 6.99
CA MET A 61 -8.55 -2.92 6.06
C MET A 61 -8.85 -1.60 6.80
N LEU A 62 -9.81 -1.61 7.72
CA LEU A 62 -10.13 -0.43 8.53
C LEU A 62 -8.93 -0.03 9.41
N VAL A 63 -8.31 -1.00 10.06
CA VAL A 63 -7.10 -0.75 10.87
C VAL A 63 -5.97 -0.20 10.01
N ALA A 64 -5.75 -0.76 8.81
CA ALA A 64 -4.74 -0.26 7.87
C ALA A 64 -5.05 1.17 7.40
N LEU A 65 -6.32 1.49 7.11
CA LEU A 65 -6.75 2.83 6.73
C LEU A 65 -6.48 3.84 7.86
N VAL A 66 -6.85 3.49 9.10
CA VAL A 66 -6.60 4.34 10.28
C VAL A 66 -5.09 4.51 10.49
N ALA A 67 -4.31 3.44 10.36
CA ALA A 67 -2.85 3.50 10.52
C ALA A 67 -2.20 4.37 9.44
N LEU A 68 -2.63 4.26 8.18
CA LEU A 68 -2.15 5.10 7.09
C LEU A 68 -2.51 6.57 7.31
N THR A 69 -3.75 6.85 7.72
CA THR A 69 -4.18 8.22 8.00
C THR A 69 -3.42 8.82 9.19
N ALA A 70 -3.25 8.05 10.26
CA ALA A 70 -2.45 8.47 11.40
C ALA A 70 -0.98 8.68 11.02
N GLY A 71 -0.42 7.79 10.19
CA GLY A 71 0.93 7.91 9.66
C GLY A 71 1.14 9.17 8.82
N THR A 72 0.22 9.49 7.91
CA THR A 72 0.29 10.71 7.10
C THR A 72 0.18 11.97 7.95
N LEU A 73 -0.69 11.99 8.95
CA LEU A 73 -0.80 13.10 9.91
C LEU A 73 0.48 13.26 10.72
N LEU A 74 1.05 12.14 11.19
CA LEU A 74 2.29 12.15 11.95
C LEU A 74 3.45 12.69 11.10
N VAL A 75 3.56 12.29 9.84
CA VAL A 75 4.55 12.82 8.90
C VAL A 75 4.33 14.31 8.65
N ALA A 76 3.07 14.75 8.43
CA ALA A 76 2.75 16.15 8.22
C ALA A 76 3.14 17.06 9.41
N VAL A 77 3.11 16.52 10.62
CA VAL A 77 3.58 17.24 11.83
C VAL A 77 5.08 17.10 12.01
N ALA A 78 5.66 15.95 11.68
CA ALA A 78 7.08 15.69 11.88
C ALA A 78 7.97 16.43 10.87
N LEU A 79 7.54 16.55 9.59
CA LEU A 79 8.35 17.21 8.56
C LEU A 79 8.79 18.64 8.93
N PRO A 80 7.92 19.55 9.38
CA PRO A 80 8.35 20.90 9.76
C PRO A 80 9.32 20.93 10.96
N ILE A 81 9.28 19.89 11.80
CA ILE A 81 10.20 19.74 12.92
C ILE A 81 11.55 19.25 12.40
N ILE A 82 11.53 18.26 11.51
CA ILE A 82 12.75 17.72 10.88
C ILE A 82 13.46 18.81 10.07
N ASP A 83 12.73 19.60 9.27
CA ASP A 83 13.29 20.68 8.46
C ASP A 83 14.02 21.72 9.34
N ARG A 84 13.47 22.05 10.51
CA ARG A 84 14.16 22.94 11.47
C ARG A 84 15.43 22.31 12.05
N TRP A 85 15.44 21.00 12.26
CA TRP A 85 16.63 20.29 12.73
C TRP A 85 17.67 20.17 11.62
N ASP A 86 17.23 19.97 10.36
CA ASP A 86 18.11 19.94 9.19
C ASP A 86 18.82 21.27 8.98
N GLU A 87 18.09 22.39 9.02
CA GLU A 87 18.72 23.71 8.95
C GLU A 87 19.75 23.92 10.05
N ALA A 88 19.48 23.42 11.26
CA ALA A 88 20.44 23.53 12.38
C ALA A 88 21.64 22.59 12.20
N ALA A 89 21.41 21.37 11.69
CA ALA A 89 22.44 20.36 11.44
C ALA A 89 23.33 20.76 10.26
N GLU A 90 22.75 21.26 9.17
CA GLU A 90 23.49 21.75 8.01
C GLU A 90 24.39 22.92 8.35
N ARG A 91 23.91 23.84 9.20
CA ARG A 91 24.74 24.93 9.74
C ARG A 91 25.89 24.44 10.60
N THR A 92 25.74 23.30 11.28
CA THR A 92 26.73 22.79 12.24
C THR A 92 27.68 21.78 11.62
N PHE A 93 27.16 20.89 10.77
CA PHE A 93 27.89 19.72 10.24
C PHE A 93 28.13 19.75 8.74
N HIS A 94 27.53 20.68 7.98
CA HIS A 94 27.60 20.79 6.50
C HIS A 94 27.18 19.51 5.75
N VAL A 95 26.30 18.72 6.34
CA VAL A 95 25.78 17.48 5.75
C VAL A 95 24.26 17.60 5.67
N PRO A 96 23.64 17.54 4.46
CA PRO A 96 22.19 17.49 4.33
C PRO A 96 21.69 16.15 4.89
N VAL A 97 20.82 16.20 5.90
CA VAL A 97 20.27 15.00 6.56
C VAL A 97 19.07 14.45 5.80
N THR A 98 18.37 15.30 5.03
CA THR A 98 17.25 14.90 4.14
C THR A 98 17.75 14.46 2.77
N ASP A 99 18.40 13.32 2.73
CA ASP A 99 18.84 12.71 1.48
C ASP A 99 17.83 11.68 0.97
N THR A 100 17.96 11.33 -0.31
CA THR A 100 17.21 10.24 -0.98
C THR A 100 17.17 8.97 -0.12
N TRP A 101 18.22 8.69 0.64
CA TRP A 101 18.34 7.52 1.52
C TRP A 101 17.36 7.52 2.70
N THR A 102 17.04 8.68 3.29
CA THR A 102 16.03 8.80 4.35
C THR A 102 14.64 8.53 3.81
N SER A 103 14.32 9.02 2.62
CA SER A 103 13.06 8.76 1.93
C SER A 103 12.88 7.27 1.60
N VAL A 104 13.90 6.64 1.01
CA VAL A 104 13.90 5.20 0.69
C VAL A 104 13.82 4.35 1.97
N GLY A 105 14.56 4.72 3.01
CA GLY A 105 14.50 4.01 4.30
C GLY A 105 13.13 4.10 4.97
N PHE A 106 12.47 5.25 4.88
CA PHE A 106 11.11 5.43 5.40
C PHE A 106 10.09 4.61 4.60
N SER A 107 10.14 4.66 3.26
CA SER A 107 9.30 3.88 2.37
C SER A 107 9.44 2.38 2.63
N PHE A 108 10.68 1.90 2.71
CA PHE A 108 10.98 0.51 3.06
C PHE A 108 10.41 0.13 4.44
N GLY A 109 10.56 1.01 5.44
CA GLY A 109 9.99 0.79 6.78
C GLY A 109 8.47 0.61 6.74
N VAL A 110 7.77 1.48 6.04
CA VAL A 110 6.30 1.39 5.87
C VAL A 110 5.92 0.09 5.17
N ALA A 111 6.58 -0.25 4.07
CA ALA A 111 6.35 -1.50 3.34
C ALA A 111 6.63 -2.72 4.21
N PHE A 112 7.73 -2.71 4.96
CA PHE A 112 8.09 -3.80 5.88
C PHE A 112 7.02 -4.03 6.95
N PHE A 113 6.56 -2.97 7.63
CA PHE A 113 5.51 -3.10 8.64
C PHE A 113 4.17 -3.53 8.04
N PHE A 114 3.85 -3.10 6.83
CA PHE A 114 2.68 -3.56 6.11
C PHE A 114 2.74 -5.06 5.82
N PHE A 115 3.80 -5.56 5.21
CA PHE A 115 3.95 -6.99 4.92
C PHE A 115 4.06 -7.83 6.19
N LEU A 116 4.74 -7.33 7.22
CA LEU A 116 4.82 -7.99 8.52
C LEU A 116 3.43 -8.15 9.13
N SER A 117 2.59 -7.12 9.05
CA SER A 117 1.21 -7.15 9.53
C SER A 117 0.36 -8.12 8.71
N CYS A 118 0.50 -8.12 7.39
CA CYS A 118 -0.18 -9.09 6.53
C CYS A 118 0.18 -10.53 6.90
N TYR A 119 1.47 -10.85 6.98
CA TYR A 119 1.91 -12.21 7.27
C TYR A 119 1.59 -12.68 8.69
N ARG A 120 1.44 -11.76 9.63
CA ARG A 120 1.11 -12.08 11.02
C ARG A 120 -0.39 -12.20 11.27
N PHE A 121 -1.19 -11.31 10.68
CA PHE A 121 -2.60 -11.15 11.06
C PHE A 121 -3.59 -11.76 10.07
N LEU A 122 -3.21 -11.93 8.78
CA LEU A 122 -4.10 -12.56 7.81
C LEU A 122 -4.30 -14.06 8.07
N PRO A 123 -3.25 -14.88 8.32
CA PRO A 123 -3.44 -16.31 8.48
C PRO A 123 -4.33 -16.66 9.68
N ASN A 124 -5.06 -17.77 9.55
CA ASN A 124 -5.91 -18.29 10.62
C ASN A 124 -5.11 -19.13 11.64
N VAL A 125 -3.92 -18.66 12.00
CA VAL A 125 -3.05 -19.32 12.96
C VAL A 125 -2.20 -18.27 13.68
N ALA A 126 -1.88 -18.51 14.94
CA ALA A 126 -1.02 -17.64 15.72
C ALA A 126 0.46 -17.86 15.34
N ILE A 127 1.00 -16.98 14.50
CA ILE A 127 2.38 -17.03 14.04
C ILE A 127 3.22 -16.03 14.82
N SER A 128 4.45 -16.44 15.19
CA SER A 128 5.38 -15.53 15.85
C SER A 128 5.96 -14.51 14.87
N THR A 129 6.14 -13.27 15.31
CA THR A 129 6.84 -12.23 14.52
C THR A 129 8.23 -12.68 14.06
N ARG A 130 8.89 -13.53 14.90
CA ARG A 130 10.23 -14.10 14.58
C ARG A 130 10.22 -15.06 13.38
N GLU A 131 9.09 -15.59 13.00
CA GLU A 131 8.96 -16.51 11.86
C GLU A 131 8.71 -15.77 10.56
N VAL A 132 7.92 -14.68 10.62
CA VAL A 132 7.46 -13.96 9.42
C VAL A 132 8.32 -12.76 9.04
N TRP A 133 9.17 -12.24 9.92
CA TRP A 133 9.95 -11.03 9.66
C TRP A 133 10.86 -11.15 8.42
N ARG A 134 11.45 -12.34 8.20
CA ARG A 134 12.32 -12.59 7.03
C ARG A 134 11.54 -12.47 5.73
N GLY A 135 10.34 -13.07 5.69
CA GLY A 135 9.43 -12.95 4.55
C GLY A 135 8.99 -11.51 4.32
N ALA A 136 8.70 -10.78 5.41
CA ALA A 136 8.34 -9.37 5.34
C ALA A 136 9.48 -8.49 4.79
N VAL A 137 10.73 -8.77 5.17
CA VAL A 137 11.91 -8.07 4.61
C VAL A 137 12.03 -8.32 3.10
N VAL A 138 11.94 -9.57 2.68
CA VAL A 138 12.03 -9.93 1.24
C VAL A 138 10.90 -9.27 0.45
N ALA A 139 9.68 -9.30 0.96
CA ALA A 139 8.53 -8.68 0.31
C ALA A 139 8.67 -7.14 0.24
N ALA A 140 9.16 -6.51 1.31
CA ALA A 140 9.39 -5.07 1.34
C ALA A 140 10.51 -4.64 0.36
N LEU A 141 11.59 -5.43 0.28
CA LEU A 141 12.66 -5.19 -0.70
C LEU A 141 12.15 -5.34 -2.14
N ALA A 142 11.40 -6.39 -2.43
CA ALA A 142 10.82 -6.60 -3.76
C ALA A 142 9.86 -5.46 -4.14
N PHE A 143 9.06 -4.98 -3.20
CA PHE A 143 8.16 -3.86 -3.38
C PHE A 143 8.90 -2.55 -3.63
N GLU A 144 9.94 -2.25 -2.85
CA GLU A 144 10.76 -1.06 -3.02
C GLU A 144 11.48 -1.04 -4.37
N VAL A 145 12.07 -2.18 -4.76
CA VAL A 145 12.68 -2.34 -6.09
C VAL A 145 11.64 -2.12 -7.19
N SER A 146 10.42 -2.65 -7.03
CA SER A 146 9.35 -2.47 -8.01
C SER A 146 8.95 -1.01 -8.15
N ILE A 147 8.81 -0.26 -7.05
CA ILE A 147 8.46 1.18 -7.10
C ILE A 147 9.56 2.01 -7.78
N GLN A 148 10.82 1.68 -7.56
CA GLN A 148 11.93 2.44 -8.13
C GLN A 148 12.23 2.07 -9.58
N VAL A 149 12.12 0.81 -9.94
CA VAL A 149 12.47 0.31 -11.28
C VAL A 149 11.33 0.51 -12.30
N LEU A 150 10.07 0.23 -11.89
CA LEU A 150 8.92 0.29 -12.79
C LEU A 150 8.70 1.66 -13.43
N PRO A 151 8.73 2.80 -12.71
CA PRO A 151 8.55 4.12 -13.31
C PRO A 151 9.67 4.47 -14.32
N ASN A 152 10.90 4.06 -14.00
CA ASN A 152 12.04 4.30 -14.91
C ASN A 152 11.95 3.45 -16.18
N TRP A 153 11.40 2.24 -16.06
CA TRP A 153 11.24 1.34 -17.20
C TRP A 153 10.04 1.74 -18.09
N VAL A 154 8.93 2.12 -17.49
CA VAL A 154 7.72 2.60 -18.19
C VAL A 154 7.90 4.04 -18.68
N GLY A 155 8.64 4.87 -17.96
CA GLY A 155 8.87 6.28 -18.28
C GLY A 155 9.83 6.50 -19.45
N ALA A 156 10.66 5.50 -19.82
CA ALA A 156 11.57 5.59 -20.93
C ALA A 156 10.85 5.65 -22.30
N ASP A 157 9.66 5.05 -22.43
CA ASP A 157 8.77 5.21 -23.59
C ASP A 157 7.31 4.83 -23.24
N PRO A 158 6.54 5.74 -22.60
CA PRO A 158 5.19 5.41 -22.13
C PRO A 158 4.17 5.15 -23.25
N GLY A 159 4.45 5.62 -24.47
CA GLY A 159 3.62 5.38 -25.65
C GLY A 159 3.96 4.07 -26.37
N GLY A 160 5.24 3.77 -26.52
CA GLY A 160 5.72 2.61 -27.24
C GLY A 160 5.48 1.28 -26.53
N ALA A 161 5.69 1.24 -25.21
CA ALA A 161 5.54 0.02 -24.43
C ALA A 161 4.10 -0.47 -24.34
N LEU A 162 3.12 0.44 -24.22
CA LEU A 162 1.70 0.08 -24.20
C LEU A 162 1.21 -0.30 -25.61
N ILE A 163 1.60 0.45 -26.65
CA ILE A 163 1.21 0.15 -28.03
C ILE A 163 1.80 -1.18 -28.47
N SER A 164 3.05 -1.49 -28.15
CA SER A 164 3.67 -2.77 -28.52
C SER A 164 3.05 -3.96 -27.75
N ALA A 165 2.58 -3.77 -26.52
CA ALA A 165 1.91 -4.81 -25.75
C ALA A 165 0.49 -5.15 -26.29
N PHE A 166 -0.17 -4.19 -26.95
CA PHE A 166 -1.51 -4.38 -27.51
C PHE A 166 -1.55 -4.53 -29.03
N ALA A 167 -0.45 -4.28 -29.74
CA ALA A 167 -0.37 -4.39 -31.19
C ALA A 167 0.31 -5.69 -31.68
N GLY A 168 0.77 -6.56 -30.81
CA GLY A 168 1.25 -7.92 -31.07
C GLY A 168 0.17 -8.91 -30.75
#